data_9bb07bb70c307c4a36163cc4e3842739
#
_entry.id   9bb07bb70c307c4a36163cc4e3842739
#
_cell.length_a   1.000
_cell.length_b   1.000
_cell.length_c   1.000
_cell.angle_alpha   90.00
_cell.angle_beta   90.00
_cell.angle_gamma   90.00
#
_symmetry.space_group_name_H-M   'P 1'
#
loop_
_entity.id
_entity.type
_entity.pdbx_description
1 polymer ?
#
loop_
_entity_poly.entity_id
_entity_poly.type
_entity_poly.pdbx_seq_one_letter_code
_entity_poly.pdbx_strand_id
1 'polypeptide(L)'
;MNKAILSGLVGADPTIRYIDTRPVAEFSLATREPARTGTGGVKIPERTEWHRIVMWDANAEFAEKYIRKGSRLLLEGQLRTRTWEDRNTIKHTVTEIYVSSFELLPK
;
A
#
# COMPACT_ATOMS: atom_id res chain seq x y z
N MET A 1 17.85 -1.37 -9.20
CA MET A 1 16.44 -1.76 -9.35
C MET A 1 15.69 -1.46 -8.07
N ASN A 2 14.54 -0.85 -8.16
CA ASN A 2 13.70 -0.53 -7.01
C ASN A 2 12.29 -0.96 -7.36
N LYS A 3 11.86 -2.10 -6.81
CA LYS A 3 10.58 -2.69 -7.19
C LYS A 3 9.98 -3.45 -6.02
N ALA A 4 8.70 -3.22 -5.77
CA ALA A 4 7.90 -3.99 -4.83
C ALA A 4 6.71 -4.57 -5.59
N ILE A 5 6.40 -5.84 -5.34
CA ILE A 5 5.23 -6.52 -5.90
C ILE A 5 4.44 -7.07 -4.72
N LEU A 6 3.20 -6.63 -4.59
CA LEU A 6 2.37 -6.99 -3.44
C LEU A 6 0.99 -7.46 -3.89
N SER A 7 0.45 -8.41 -3.17
CA SER A 7 -0.93 -8.85 -3.31
C SER A 7 -1.57 -8.83 -1.92
N GLY A 8 -2.71 -8.16 -1.78
CA GLY A 8 -3.33 -8.06 -0.48
C GLY A 8 -4.69 -7.38 -0.49
N LEU A 9 -5.14 -7.00 0.69
CA LEU A 9 -6.44 -6.38 0.92
C LEU A 9 -6.29 -4.93 1.35
N VAL A 10 -7.15 -4.08 0.79
CA VAL A 10 -7.20 -2.66 1.13
C VAL A 10 -7.83 -2.50 2.51
N GLY A 11 -7.17 -1.76 3.40
CA GLY A 11 -7.56 -1.63 4.79
C GLY A 11 -8.62 -0.58 5.08
N ALA A 12 -8.74 0.41 4.21
CA ALA A 12 -9.73 1.49 4.33
C ALA A 12 -9.96 2.11 2.96
N ASP A 13 -11.06 2.82 2.79
CA ASP A 13 -11.31 3.53 1.55
C ASP A 13 -10.17 4.51 1.27
N PRO A 14 -9.72 4.64 0.01
CA PRO A 14 -8.64 5.56 -0.32
C PRO A 14 -8.97 7.01 0.03
N THR A 15 -7.97 7.72 0.52
CA THR A 15 -8.04 9.16 0.72
C THR A 15 -7.56 9.82 -0.57
N ILE A 16 -8.40 10.69 -1.13
CA ILE A 16 -8.11 11.37 -2.39
C ILE A 16 -7.83 12.83 -2.10
N ARG A 17 -6.74 13.35 -2.64
CA ARG A 17 -6.41 14.78 -2.57
C ARG A 17 -5.77 15.21 -3.87
N TYR A 18 -5.68 16.51 -4.07
CA TYR A 18 -5.10 17.08 -5.29
C TYR A 18 -3.86 17.90 -4.94
N ILE A 19 -2.77 17.63 -5.65
CA ILE A 19 -1.52 18.39 -5.53
C ILE A 19 -1.27 18.99 -6.90
N ASP A 20 -1.33 20.33 -6.99
CA ASP A 20 -1.17 21.06 -8.25
C ASP A 20 -2.06 20.50 -9.36
N THR A 21 -3.35 20.32 -9.07
CA THR A 21 -4.36 19.78 -9.97
C THR A 21 -4.22 18.27 -10.29
N ARG A 22 -3.21 17.60 -9.75
CA ARG A 22 -3.01 16.16 -9.96
C ARG A 22 -3.64 15.37 -8.83
N PRO A 23 -4.49 14.38 -9.14
CA PRO A 23 -5.08 13.55 -8.09
C PRO A 23 -4.05 12.57 -7.51
N VAL A 24 -4.12 12.40 -6.20
CA VAL A 24 -3.30 11.45 -5.44
C VAL A 24 -4.22 10.62 -4.57
N ALA A 25 -4.12 9.31 -4.66
CA ALA A 25 -4.85 8.40 -3.79
C ALA A 25 -3.88 7.72 -2.84
N GLU A 26 -4.24 7.68 -1.56
CA GLU A 26 -3.44 7.04 -0.53
C GLU A 26 -4.31 6.06 0.24
N PHE A 27 -3.79 4.87 0.47
CA PHE A 27 -4.47 3.85 1.27
C PHE A 27 -3.45 2.86 1.81
N SER A 28 -3.91 2.01 2.73
CA SER A 28 -3.09 0.93 3.28
C SER A 28 -3.47 -0.40 2.63
N LEU A 29 -2.48 -1.24 2.41
CA LEU A 29 -2.66 -2.59 1.87
C LEU A 29 -2.07 -3.58 2.87
N ALA A 30 -2.87 -4.55 3.26
CA ALA A 30 -2.41 -5.62 4.14
C ALA A 30 -1.95 -6.81 3.30
N THR A 31 -0.70 -7.21 3.49
CA THR A 31 -0.20 -8.46 2.94
C THR A 31 -0.14 -9.47 4.07
N ARG A 32 -0.48 -10.71 3.77
CA ARG A 32 -0.60 -11.73 4.78
C ARG A 32 0.25 -12.95 4.43
N GLU A 33 1.05 -13.37 5.39
CA GLU A 33 1.78 -14.62 5.31
C GLU A 33 1.10 -15.60 6.26
N PRO A 34 0.55 -16.71 5.76
CA PRO A 34 -0.17 -17.64 6.63
C PRO A 34 0.78 -18.35 7.61
N ALA A 35 0.24 -18.80 8.73
CA ALA A 35 0.98 -19.62 9.67
C ALA A 35 1.45 -20.90 8.98
N ARG A 36 2.64 -21.35 9.34
CA ARG A 36 3.23 -22.56 8.74
C ARG A 36 4.13 -23.28 9.74
N THR A 37 4.51 -24.50 9.39
CA THR A 37 5.47 -25.26 10.17
C THR A 37 6.82 -25.22 9.45
N GLY A 38 7.83 -24.73 10.14
CA GLY A 38 9.19 -24.66 9.62
C GLY A 38 9.99 -25.93 9.88
N THR A 39 11.29 -25.86 9.59
CA THR A 39 12.23 -26.95 9.79
C THR A 39 12.26 -27.38 11.28
N GLY A 40 12.28 -28.68 11.52
CA GLY A 40 12.34 -29.23 12.88
C GLY A 40 11.05 -29.10 13.68
N GLY A 41 9.92 -28.86 13.02
CA GLY A 41 8.63 -28.75 13.68
C GLY A 41 8.38 -27.40 14.32
N VAL A 42 9.22 -26.40 14.05
CA VAL A 42 9.03 -25.04 14.58
C VAL A 42 7.80 -24.42 13.95
N LYS A 43 6.90 -23.92 14.78
CA LYS A 43 5.70 -23.25 14.32
C LYS A 43 6.00 -21.77 14.06
N ILE A 44 5.72 -21.32 12.83
CA ILE A 44 5.89 -19.95 12.42
C ILE A 44 4.50 -19.33 12.36
N PRO A 45 4.21 -18.30 13.18
CA PRO A 45 2.88 -17.72 13.24
C PRO A 45 2.53 -16.91 11.98
N GLU A 46 1.24 -16.70 11.79
CA GLU A 46 0.74 -15.81 10.75
C GLU A 46 1.30 -14.41 10.95
N ARG A 47 1.60 -13.74 9.84
CA ARG A 47 2.14 -12.38 9.85
C ARG A 47 1.39 -11.49 8.87
N THR A 48 0.98 -10.34 9.35
CA THR A 48 0.36 -9.30 8.52
C THR A 48 1.24 -8.07 8.51
N GLU A 49 1.54 -7.58 7.32
CA GLU A 49 2.26 -6.32 7.14
C GLU A 49 1.34 -5.30 6.50
N TRP A 50 1.41 -4.07 6.99
CA TRP A 50 0.65 -2.95 6.44
C TRP A 50 1.56 -2.07 5.62
N HIS A 51 1.17 -1.81 4.37
CA HIS A 51 1.95 -1.02 3.43
C HIS A 51 1.19 0.24 3.07
N ARG A 52 1.90 1.37 3.02
CA ARG A 52 1.31 2.63 2.55
C ARG A 52 1.44 2.67 1.04
N ILE A 53 0.31 2.82 0.38
CA ILE A 53 0.22 2.79 -1.08
C ILE A 53 -0.17 4.19 -1.57
N VAL A 54 0.53 4.66 -2.60
CA VAL A 54 0.28 5.96 -3.23
C VAL A 54 0.07 5.74 -4.72
N MET A 55 -1.03 6.27 -5.22
CA MET A 55 -1.34 6.25 -6.66
C MET A 55 -1.49 7.68 -7.15
N TRP A 56 -1.05 7.93 -8.37
CA TRP A 56 -1.10 9.25 -8.99
C TRP A 56 -1.90 9.24 -10.28
N ASP A 57 -2.50 10.39 -10.60
CA ASP A 57 -3.13 10.67 -11.90
C ASP A 57 -4.22 9.65 -12.26
N ALA A 58 -4.14 9.00 -13.40
CA ALA A 58 -5.17 8.04 -13.83
C ALA A 58 -5.38 6.89 -12.85
N ASN A 59 -4.32 6.42 -12.20
CA ASN A 59 -4.43 5.37 -11.19
C ASN A 59 -5.19 5.87 -9.97
N ALA A 60 -4.96 7.13 -9.57
CA ALA A 60 -5.68 7.73 -8.46
C ALA A 60 -7.16 7.90 -8.78
N GLU A 61 -7.48 8.29 -10.01
CA GLU A 61 -8.87 8.41 -10.46
C GLU A 61 -9.58 7.06 -10.44
N PHE A 62 -8.90 6.00 -10.85
CA PHE A 62 -9.43 4.64 -10.76
C PHE A 62 -9.68 4.26 -9.30
N ALA A 63 -8.74 4.57 -8.42
CA ALA A 63 -8.87 4.26 -7.00
C ALA A 63 -10.09 4.94 -6.39
N GLU A 64 -10.32 6.19 -6.73
CA GLU A 64 -11.47 6.94 -6.24
C GLU A 64 -12.79 6.26 -6.61
N LYS A 65 -12.87 5.73 -7.83
CA LYS A 65 -14.10 5.13 -8.34
C LYS A 65 -14.32 3.69 -7.90
N TYR A 66 -13.25 2.90 -7.82
CA TYR A 66 -13.39 1.45 -7.74
C TYR A 66 -12.73 0.78 -6.55
N ILE A 67 -11.72 1.39 -5.93
CA ILE A 67 -11.03 0.78 -4.80
C ILE A 67 -11.72 1.17 -3.51
N ARG A 68 -12.05 0.18 -2.69
CA ARG A 68 -12.73 0.37 -1.40
C ARG A 68 -12.10 -0.53 -0.37
N LYS A 69 -12.42 -0.27 0.89
CA LYS A 69 -12.03 -1.16 1.99
C LYS A 69 -12.41 -2.59 1.64
N GLY A 70 -11.47 -3.51 1.78
CA GLY A 70 -11.67 -4.92 1.48
C GLY A 70 -11.42 -5.31 0.02
N SER A 71 -11.15 -4.35 -0.86
CA SER A 71 -10.75 -4.65 -2.23
C SER A 71 -9.47 -5.48 -2.23
N ARG A 72 -9.37 -6.42 -3.16
CA ARG A 72 -8.19 -7.26 -3.33
C ARG A 72 -7.38 -6.73 -4.50
N LEU A 73 -6.10 -6.42 -4.26
CA LEU A 73 -5.23 -5.85 -5.27
C LEU A 73 -3.97 -6.67 -5.44
N LEU A 74 -3.49 -6.72 -6.68
CA LEU A 74 -2.12 -7.10 -7.03
C LEU A 74 -1.48 -5.83 -7.59
N LEU A 75 -0.37 -5.40 -7.04
CA LEU A 75 0.27 -4.17 -7.50
C LEU A 75 1.79 -4.30 -7.58
N GLU A 76 2.35 -3.43 -8.39
CA GLU A 76 3.79 -3.28 -8.58
C GLU A 76 4.11 -1.80 -8.50
N GLY A 77 5.20 -1.47 -7.83
CA GLY A 77 5.63 -0.09 -7.72
C GLY A 77 7.03 0.05 -7.18
N GLN A 78 7.40 1.28 -6.82
CA GLN A 78 8.70 1.61 -6.28
C GLN A 78 8.56 2.04 -4.83
N LEU A 79 9.56 1.69 -4.03
CA LEU A 79 9.66 2.16 -2.65
C LEU A 79 10.17 3.60 -2.66
N ARG A 80 9.48 4.48 -1.93
CA ARG A 80 9.86 5.87 -1.75
C ARG A 80 9.82 6.21 -0.28
N THR A 81 10.91 6.78 0.21
CA THR A 81 10.99 7.22 1.60
C THR A 81 11.01 8.74 1.62
N ARG A 82 10.16 9.33 2.45
CA ARG A 82 10.17 10.78 2.66
C ARG A 82 10.22 11.08 4.15
N THR A 83 10.80 12.22 4.47
CA THR A 83 10.88 12.72 5.84
C THR A 83 10.10 14.03 5.91
N TRP A 84 9.31 14.18 6.96
CA TRP A 84 8.56 15.42 7.18
C TRP A 84 8.62 15.78 8.66
N GLU A 85 8.40 17.04 8.94
CA GLU A 85 8.50 17.58 10.30
C GLU A 85 7.12 18.02 10.77
N ASP A 86 6.75 17.63 11.99
CA ASP A 86 5.46 18.00 12.54
C ASP A 86 5.53 19.36 13.25
N ARG A 87 4.41 19.78 13.86
CA ARG A 87 4.33 21.06 14.55
C ARG A 87 5.29 21.19 15.73
N ASN A 88 5.70 20.06 16.31
CA ASN A 88 6.61 20.02 17.46
C ASN A 88 8.06 19.85 17.00
N THR A 89 8.36 20.08 15.73
CA THR A 89 9.67 19.92 15.12
C THR A 89 10.22 18.48 15.18
N ILE A 90 9.34 17.51 15.39
CA ILE A 90 9.72 16.11 15.40
C ILE A 90 9.71 15.60 13.96
N LYS A 91 10.81 14.98 13.55
CA LYS A 91 10.95 14.42 12.19
C LYS A 91 10.32 13.04 12.13
N HIS A 92 9.55 12.81 11.09
CA HIS A 92 8.94 11.53 10.80
C HIS A 92 9.43 11.02 9.45
N THR A 93 9.74 9.74 9.40
CA THR A 93 10.17 9.09 8.16
C THR A 93 9.14 8.02 7.81
N VAL A 94 8.67 8.03 6.57
CA VAL A 94 7.69 7.06 6.10
C VAL A 94 8.16 6.48 4.78
N THR A 95 8.01 5.15 4.62
CA THR A 95 8.28 4.47 3.37
C THR A 95 6.96 4.10 2.73
N GLU A 96 6.80 4.50 1.49
CA GLU A 96 5.56 4.32 0.72
C GLU A 96 5.87 3.57 -0.57
N ILE A 97 4.85 2.95 -1.14
CA ILE A 97 4.98 2.30 -2.44
C ILE A 97 4.19 3.13 -3.44
N TYR A 98 4.90 3.67 -4.43
CA TYR A 98 4.31 4.42 -5.53
C TYR A 98 4.00 3.44 -6.65
N VAL A 99 2.71 3.25 -6.91
CA VAL A 99 2.23 2.22 -7.84
C VAL A 99 2.52 2.60 -9.28
N SER A 100 3.13 1.69 -10.02
CA SER A 100 3.32 1.82 -11.46
C SER A 100 2.27 1.02 -12.25
N SER A 101 1.87 -0.14 -11.75
CA SER A 101 0.80 -0.94 -12.37
C SER A 101 0.08 -1.75 -11.30
N PHE A 102 -1.17 -2.10 -11.58
CA PHE A 102 -1.97 -2.86 -10.62
C PHE A 102 -3.14 -3.55 -11.32
N GLU A 103 -3.70 -4.53 -10.62
CA GLU A 103 -4.93 -5.20 -11.01
C GLU A 103 -5.86 -5.27 -9.81
N LEU A 104 -7.13 -4.91 -10.03
CA LEU A 104 -8.18 -5.11 -9.04
C LEU A 104 -8.72 -6.52 -9.25
N LEU A 105 -8.54 -7.37 -8.25
CA LEU A 105 -8.88 -8.78 -8.35
C LEU A 105 -10.31 -9.05 -7.88
N PRO A 106 -10.95 -10.11 -8.37
CA PRO A 106 -12.26 -10.52 -7.88
C PRO A 106 -12.20 -10.88 -6.40
N LYS A 107 -13.27 -10.59 -5.72
CA LYS A 107 -13.42 -10.98 -4.31
C LYS A 107 -13.70 -12.46 -4.17
#